data_7cb1d8c65a311f86443ea8603fd04ad5
#
_entry.id   7cb1d8c65a311f86443ea8603fd04ad5
#
_cell.length_a   1.000
_cell.length_b   1.000
_cell.length_c   1.000
_cell.angle_alpha   90.00
_cell.angle_beta   90.00
_cell.angle_gamma   90.00
#
_symmetry.space_group_name_H-M   'P 1'
#
loop_
_entity.id
_entity.type
_entity.pdbx_description
1 polymer ?
#
loop_
_entity_poly.entity_id
_entity_poly.type
_entity_poly.pdbx_seq_one_letter_code
_entity_poly.pdbx_strand_id
1 'polypeptide(L)'
;MVVQEDIPMMELFRKSVNASREALTKVEVREELTYHYAIVRVYSKMLVTSCAIYTLLINGYPDDAMALCRQLYESLVIIDTLLKGKQKNDTELLERFMDAPVIMALRDDYETLSYALKHDPNDQYAKSQMKMLDQEIQKYTQKYQKDRIDAFKDYWWSGYDSFGKMAQQSDFPKGYMYSLLSDKVHMNALGAFLYLDNSEPGIPLGDVDGGKQQPLWYASLFLYCSAGIINDHYPEMCPQSVIDLLKQFSIEASMYMKK
;
A
#
# COMPACT_ATOMS: atom_id res chain seq x y z
N MET A 1 2.17 17.98 21.28
CA MET A 1 1.32 19.21 21.20
C MET A 1 1.25 19.60 19.74
N VAL A 2 0.06 19.67 19.11
CA VAL A 2 -0.06 20.08 17.68
C VAL A 2 0.33 21.55 17.61
N VAL A 3 1.39 21.86 16.85
CA VAL A 3 1.80 23.25 16.63
C VAL A 3 0.68 23.93 15.85
N GLN A 4 0.31 25.16 16.24
CA GLN A 4 -0.84 25.88 15.66
C GLN A 4 -0.71 26.09 14.15
N GLU A 5 0.50 26.01 13.58
CA GLU A 5 0.80 26.11 12.14
C GLU A 5 0.44 24.85 11.34
N ASP A 6 0.30 23.68 11.98
CA ASP A 6 0.01 22.40 11.32
C ASP A 6 -1.49 22.23 10.99
N ILE A 7 -2.36 22.95 11.70
CA ILE A 7 -3.81 22.80 11.62
C ILE A 7 -4.35 22.98 10.18
N PRO A 8 -3.96 24.03 9.42
CA PRO A 8 -4.45 24.20 8.05
C PRO A 8 -4.07 23.06 7.11
N MET A 9 -2.84 22.54 7.24
CA MET A 9 -2.34 21.44 6.38
C MET A 9 -3.04 20.13 6.72
N MET A 10 -3.23 19.83 8.00
CA MET A 10 -3.96 18.65 8.46
C MET A 10 -5.43 18.70 8.03
N GLU A 11 -6.05 19.88 8.07
CA GLU A 11 -7.43 20.05 7.62
C GLU A 11 -7.55 19.87 6.09
N LEU A 12 -6.58 20.36 5.32
CA LEU A 12 -6.54 20.18 3.87
C LEU A 12 -6.35 18.69 3.52
N PHE A 13 -5.48 17.98 4.25
CA PHE A 13 -5.33 16.53 4.11
C PHE A 13 -6.66 15.80 4.36
N ARG A 14 -7.32 16.09 5.47
CA ARG A 14 -8.61 15.49 5.82
C ARG A 14 -9.68 15.76 4.76
N LYS A 15 -9.79 17.00 4.27
CA LYS A 15 -10.72 17.37 3.20
C LYS A 15 -10.44 16.60 1.91
N SER A 16 -9.17 16.49 1.52
CA SER A 16 -8.76 15.79 0.30
C SER A 16 -9.12 14.31 0.34
N VAL A 17 -8.83 13.63 1.46
CA VAL A 17 -9.18 12.22 1.65
C VAL A 17 -10.69 12.02 1.68
N ASN A 18 -11.44 12.87 2.38
CA ASN A 18 -12.90 12.77 2.45
C ASN A 18 -13.56 13.02 1.09
N ALA A 19 -13.12 14.00 0.32
CA ALA A 19 -13.62 14.24 -1.03
C ALA A 19 -13.36 13.04 -1.96
N SER A 20 -12.17 12.44 -1.87
CA SER A 20 -11.82 11.23 -2.63
C SER A 20 -12.71 10.03 -2.22
N ARG A 21 -12.95 9.84 -0.94
CA ARG A 21 -13.84 8.78 -0.44
C ARG A 21 -15.29 8.99 -0.89
N GLU A 22 -15.78 10.21 -0.80
CA GLU A 22 -17.13 10.57 -1.25
C GLU A 22 -17.31 10.33 -2.76
N ALA A 23 -16.33 10.69 -3.57
CA ALA A 23 -16.37 10.38 -4.99
C ALA A 23 -16.43 8.87 -5.24
N LEU A 24 -15.57 8.11 -4.55
CA LEU A 24 -15.50 6.66 -4.72
C LEU A 24 -16.78 5.93 -4.27
N THR A 25 -17.51 6.43 -3.27
CA THR A 25 -18.79 5.84 -2.84
C THR A 25 -19.91 5.96 -3.89
N LYS A 26 -19.75 6.85 -4.87
CA LYS A 26 -20.71 7.03 -5.98
C LYS A 26 -20.41 6.14 -7.18
N VAL A 27 -19.27 5.42 -7.16
CA VAL A 27 -18.86 4.55 -8.25
C VAL A 27 -19.61 3.23 -8.18
N GLU A 28 -20.34 2.92 -9.24
CA GLU A 28 -20.98 1.61 -9.39
C GLU A 28 -19.99 0.59 -9.96
N VAL A 29 -19.69 -0.45 -9.19
CA VAL A 29 -18.89 -1.59 -9.64
C VAL A 29 -19.81 -2.73 -10.00
N ARG A 30 -20.01 -2.97 -11.30
CA ARG A 30 -21.01 -3.94 -11.80
C ARG A 30 -20.44 -5.33 -12.05
N GLU A 31 -19.14 -5.44 -12.26
CA GLU A 31 -18.47 -6.69 -12.62
C GLU A 31 -17.22 -6.91 -11.77
N GLU A 32 -17.10 -8.09 -11.15
CA GLU A 32 -16.03 -8.38 -10.20
C GLU A 32 -14.66 -8.64 -10.85
N LEU A 33 -14.62 -9.18 -12.08
CA LEU A 33 -13.37 -9.52 -12.78
C LEU A 33 -13.01 -8.46 -13.82
N THR A 34 -12.84 -7.22 -13.36
CA THR A 34 -12.46 -6.11 -14.26
C THR A 34 -11.32 -5.28 -13.67
N TYR A 35 -10.57 -4.62 -14.54
CA TYR A 35 -9.57 -3.63 -14.12
C TYR A 35 -10.19 -2.50 -13.31
N HIS A 36 -11.43 -2.10 -13.61
CA HIS A 36 -12.18 -1.13 -12.84
C HIS A 36 -12.34 -1.57 -11.38
N TYR A 37 -12.82 -2.81 -11.17
CA TYR A 37 -12.97 -3.38 -9.84
C TYR A 37 -11.63 -3.49 -9.09
N ALA A 38 -10.58 -3.99 -9.75
CA ALA A 38 -9.26 -4.11 -9.17
C ALA A 38 -8.72 -2.75 -8.68
N ILE A 39 -8.85 -1.70 -9.51
CA ILE A 39 -8.38 -0.35 -9.19
C ILE A 39 -9.21 0.27 -8.05
N VAL A 40 -10.55 0.11 -8.06
CA VAL A 40 -11.42 0.54 -6.96
C VAL A 40 -10.93 -0.05 -5.62
N ARG A 41 -10.62 -1.34 -5.59
CA ARG A 41 -10.13 -2.01 -4.37
C ARG A 41 -8.79 -1.44 -3.89
N VAL A 42 -7.82 -1.26 -4.79
CA VAL A 42 -6.50 -0.73 -4.43
C VAL A 42 -6.61 0.72 -3.97
N TYR A 43 -7.39 1.55 -4.69
CA TYR A 43 -7.58 2.95 -4.32
C TYR A 43 -8.36 3.09 -3.01
N SER A 44 -9.38 2.26 -2.77
CA SER A 44 -10.07 2.20 -1.46
C SER A 44 -9.10 1.92 -0.31
N LYS A 45 -8.21 0.94 -0.48
CA LYS A 45 -7.18 0.63 0.52
C LYS A 45 -6.24 1.81 0.73
N MET A 46 -5.85 2.49 -0.34
CA MET A 46 -5.01 3.69 -0.28
C MET A 46 -5.67 4.80 0.54
N LEU A 47 -6.98 5.04 0.36
CA LEU A 47 -7.73 6.03 1.14
C LEU A 47 -7.86 5.64 2.62
N VAL A 48 -8.06 4.36 2.94
CA VAL A 48 -8.07 3.85 4.33
C VAL A 48 -6.68 4.05 4.98
N THR A 49 -5.61 3.74 4.27
CA THR A 49 -4.24 3.98 4.74
C THR A 49 -3.98 5.47 4.99
N SER A 50 -4.51 6.34 4.14
CA SER A 50 -4.41 7.81 4.33
C SER A 50 -5.13 8.28 5.59
N CYS A 51 -6.29 7.69 5.94
CA CYS A 51 -6.96 7.96 7.20
C CYS A 51 -6.10 7.54 8.41
N ALA A 52 -5.40 6.41 8.32
CA ALA A 52 -4.49 5.96 9.37
C ALA A 52 -3.28 6.91 9.51
N ILE A 53 -2.68 7.36 8.40
CA ILE A 53 -1.62 8.39 8.40
C ILE A 53 -2.11 9.65 9.10
N TYR A 54 -3.30 10.15 8.74
CA TYR A 54 -3.89 11.31 9.41
C TYR A 54 -4.00 11.10 10.92
N THR A 55 -4.52 9.95 11.35
CA THR A 55 -4.67 9.62 12.78
C THR A 55 -3.33 9.59 13.51
N LEU A 56 -2.31 9.00 12.92
CA LEU A 56 -0.96 8.96 13.50
C LEU A 56 -0.38 10.37 13.64
N LEU A 57 -0.52 11.20 12.62
CA LEU A 57 0.02 12.56 12.61
C LEU A 57 -0.64 13.47 13.66
N ILE A 58 -1.97 13.39 13.86
CA ILE A 58 -2.64 14.18 14.91
C ILE A 58 -2.26 13.73 16.31
N ASN A 59 -1.86 12.47 16.48
CA ASN A 59 -1.42 11.90 17.77
C ASN A 59 0.10 11.97 17.98
N GLY A 60 0.87 12.60 17.08
CA GLY A 60 2.31 12.81 17.28
C GLY A 60 3.19 11.61 16.91
N TYR A 61 2.75 10.74 15.96
CA TYR A 61 3.50 9.57 15.50
C TYR A 61 3.93 9.70 14.02
N PRO A 62 4.83 10.65 13.67
CA PRO A 62 5.20 10.90 12.28
C PRO A 62 6.00 9.75 11.65
N ASP A 63 6.81 9.04 12.42
CA ASP A 63 7.60 7.91 11.90
C ASP A 63 6.71 6.72 11.52
N ASP A 64 5.71 6.39 12.34
CA ASP A 64 4.72 5.37 12.00
C ASP A 64 3.87 5.80 10.79
N ALA A 65 3.52 7.09 10.70
CA ALA A 65 2.86 7.65 9.53
C ALA A 65 3.74 7.50 8.27
N MET A 66 5.06 7.71 8.40
CA MET A 66 6.03 7.53 7.33
C MET A 66 6.11 6.09 6.85
N ALA A 67 6.05 5.11 7.78
CA ALA A 67 5.97 3.70 7.44
C ALA A 67 4.73 3.37 6.59
N LEU A 68 3.60 4.00 6.88
CA LEU A 68 2.37 3.86 6.07
C LEU A 68 2.47 4.55 4.70
N CYS A 69 3.28 5.60 4.54
CA CYS A 69 3.51 6.23 3.24
C CYS A 69 4.14 5.24 2.24
N ARG A 70 4.90 4.25 2.70
CA ARG A 70 5.36 3.14 1.84
C ARG A 70 4.18 2.38 1.22
N GLN A 71 3.13 2.09 1.99
CA GLN A 71 1.95 1.40 1.47
C GLN A 71 1.21 2.25 0.43
N LEU A 72 1.21 3.58 0.58
CA LEU A 72 0.65 4.47 -0.46
C LEU A 72 1.48 4.40 -1.74
N TYR A 73 2.80 4.40 -1.64
CA TYR A 73 3.68 4.25 -2.79
C TYR A 73 3.49 2.89 -3.48
N GLU A 74 3.43 1.80 -2.70
CA GLU A 74 3.13 0.47 -3.23
C GLU A 74 1.78 0.45 -3.97
N SER A 75 0.75 1.06 -3.41
CA SER A 75 -0.57 1.17 -4.04
C SER A 75 -0.53 1.96 -5.35
N LEU A 76 0.21 3.07 -5.42
CA LEU A 76 0.42 3.85 -6.65
C LEU A 76 1.05 3.00 -7.76
N VAL A 77 2.12 2.25 -7.44
CA VAL A 77 2.80 1.38 -8.40
C VAL A 77 1.90 0.24 -8.87
N ILE A 78 1.08 -0.32 -7.98
CA ILE A 78 0.09 -1.36 -8.31
C ILE A 78 -0.96 -0.79 -9.27
N ILE A 79 -1.51 0.39 -9.00
CA ILE A 79 -2.49 1.06 -9.87
C ILE A 79 -1.88 1.31 -11.26
N ASP A 80 -0.67 1.86 -11.33
CA ASP A 80 0.05 2.09 -12.59
C ASP A 80 0.24 0.78 -13.39
N THR A 81 0.66 -0.29 -12.71
CA THR A 81 0.83 -1.62 -13.33
C THR A 81 -0.49 -2.15 -13.90
N LEU A 82 -1.57 -2.04 -13.14
CA LEU A 82 -2.91 -2.47 -13.59
C LEU A 82 -3.41 -1.64 -14.77
N LEU A 83 -3.20 -0.32 -14.75
CA LEU A 83 -3.60 0.56 -15.85
C LEU A 83 -2.81 0.27 -17.13
N LYS A 84 -1.51 -0.01 -17.03
CA LYS A 84 -0.68 -0.47 -18.17
C LYS A 84 -1.15 -1.82 -18.70
N GLY A 85 -1.56 -2.73 -17.83
CA GLY A 85 -2.20 -3.99 -18.23
C GLY A 85 -3.51 -3.77 -18.97
N LYS A 86 -4.37 -2.89 -18.47
CA LYS A 86 -5.62 -2.49 -19.14
C LYS A 86 -5.37 -1.96 -20.55
N GLN A 87 -4.40 -1.06 -20.71
CA GLN A 87 -4.04 -0.49 -22.02
C GLN A 87 -3.60 -1.55 -23.02
N LYS A 88 -2.97 -2.63 -22.55
CA LYS A 88 -2.51 -3.76 -23.36
C LYS A 88 -3.57 -4.85 -23.52
N ASN A 89 -4.75 -4.72 -22.92
CA ASN A 89 -5.77 -5.75 -22.80
C ASN A 89 -5.23 -7.08 -22.22
N ASP A 90 -4.34 -7.00 -21.22
CA ASP A 90 -3.71 -8.14 -20.57
C ASP A 90 -4.67 -8.78 -19.55
N THR A 91 -5.55 -9.65 -20.03
CA THR A 91 -6.52 -10.35 -19.17
C THR A 91 -5.84 -11.32 -18.19
N GLU A 92 -4.67 -11.85 -18.53
CA GLU A 92 -3.91 -12.76 -17.68
C GLU A 92 -3.33 -12.03 -16.46
N LEU A 93 -2.83 -10.79 -16.64
CA LEU A 93 -2.39 -9.96 -15.53
C LEU A 93 -3.53 -9.70 -14.54
N LEU A 94 -4.72 -9.36 -15.06
CA LEU A 94 -5.89 -9.12 -14.22
C LEU A 94 -6.27 -10.38 -13.44
N GLU A 95 -6.33 -11.52 -14.11
CA GLU A 95 -6.69 -12.80 -13.49
C GLU A 95 -5.68 -13.18 -12.37
N ARG A 96 -4.38 -13.05 -12.64
CA ARG A 96 -3.33 -13.27 -11.64
C ARG A 96 -3.47 -12.33 -10.46
N PHE A 97 -3.77 -11.06 -10.70
CA PHE A 97 -3.98 -10.07 -9.62
C PHE A 97 -5.18 -10.43 -8.74
N MET A 98 -6.27 -10.87 -9.36
CA MET A 98 -7.49 -11.26 -8.62
C MET A 98 -7.31 -12.54 -7.80
N ASP A 99 -6.54 -13.50 -8.30
CA ASP A 99 -6.24 -14.75 -7.59
C ASP A 99 -5.15 -14.57 -6.49
N ALA A 100 -4.31 -13.56 -6.60
CA ALA A 100 -3.18 -13.38 -5.69
C ALA A 100 -3.54 -13.38 -4.20
N PRO A 101 -4.61 -12.72 -3.73
CA PRO A 101 -4.98 -12.75 -2.31
C PRO A 101 -5.31 -14.16 -1.80
N VAL A 102 -5.99 -14.97 -2.63
CA VAL A 102 -6.34 -16.35 -2.27
C VAL A 102 -5.08 -17.21 -2.20
N ILE A 103 -4.21 -17.09 -3.21
CA ILE A 103 -2.95 -17.84 -3.27
C ILE A 103 -2.04 -17.49 -2.09
N MET A 104 -1.96 -16.20 -1.72
CA MET A 104 -1.17 -15.77 -0.55
C MET A 104 -1.74 -16.35 0.75
N ALA A 105 -3.07 -16.34 0.93
CA ALA A 105 -3.71 -16.96 2.08
C ALA A 105 -3.42 -18.48 2.16
N LEU A 106 -3.53 -19.19 1.03
CA LEU A 106 -3.19 -20.62 0.96
C LEU A 106 -1.73 -20.90 1.33
N ARG A 107 -0.79 -20.01 0.93
CA ARG A 107 0.63 -20.11 1.30
C ARG A 107 0.82 -19.96 2.81
N ASP A 108 0.22 -18.96 3.40
CA ASP A 108 0.32 -18.66 4.83
C ASP A 108 -0.28 -19.81 5.68
N ASP A 109 -1.42 -20.35 5.24
CA ASP A 109 -2.05 -21.52 5.88
C ASP A 109 -1.14 -22.77 5.76
N TYR A 110 -0.53 -22.98 4.57
CA TYR A 110 0.40 -24.09 4.35
C TYR A 110 1.63 -24.00 5.26
N GLU A 111 2.23 -22.82 5.40
CA GLU A 111 3.36 -22.60 6.30
C GLU A 111 2.96 -22.86 7.75
N THR A 112 1.79 -22.38 8.18
CA THR A 112 1.26 -22.57 9.54
C THR A 112 1.03 -24.05 9.85
N LEU A 113 0.34 -24.77 8.96
CA LEU A 113 0.08 -26.20 9.16
C LEU A 113 1.36 -27.04 9.08
N SER A 114 2.28 -26.68 8.19
CA SER A 114 3.61 -27.34 8.09
C SER A 114 4.40 -27.16 9.37
N TYR A 115 4.36 -25.97 9.97
CA TYR A 115 4.99 -25.72 11.26
C TYR A 115 4.35 -26.58 12.37
N ALA A 116 3.02 -26.63 12.45
CA ALA A 116 2.30 -27.44 13.43
C ALA A 116 2.69 -28.94 13.32
N LEU A 117 2.66 -29.50 12.10
CA LEU A 117 3.02 -30.89 11.85
C LEU A 117 4.50 -31.22 12.11
N LYS A 118 5.40 -30.23 11.96
CA LYS A 118 6.81 -30.39 12.35
C LYS A 118 6.98 -30.52 13.86
N HIS A 119 6.14 -29.87 14.67
CA HIS A 119 6.19 -29.94 16.14
C HIS A 119 5.39 -31.10 16.70
N ASP A 120 4.22 -31.42 16.12
CA ASP A 120 3.44 -32.62 16.44
C ASP A 120 3.07 -33.39 15.16
N PRO A 121 3.92 -34.34 14.75
CA PRO A 121 3.65 -35.17 13.57
C PRO A 121 2.39 -36.04 13.67
N ASN A 122 1.79 -36.16 14.86
CA ASN A 122 0.58 -36.97 15.08
C ASN A 122 -0.69 -36.15 15.18
N ASP A 123 -0.62 -34.84 15.05
CA ASP A 123 -1.80 -33.97 15.04
C ASP A 123 -2.73 -34.32 13.89
N GLN A 124 -3.83 -35.01 14.24
CA GLN A 124 -4.84 -35.49 13.27
C GLN A 124 -5.65 -34.33 12.66
N TYR A 125 -5.85 -33.23 13.43
CA TYR A 125 -6.52 -32.05 12.91
C TYR A 125 -5.66 -31.36 11.85
N ALA A 126 -4.40 -31.08 12.14
CA ALA A 126 -3.48 -30.47 11.20
C ALA A 126 -3.31 -31.32 9.93
N LYS A 127 -3.22 -32.67 10.06
CA LYS A 127 -3.18 -33.57 8.89
C LYS A 127 -4.43 -33.48 8.03
N SER A 128 -5.61 -33.42 8.63
CA SER A 128 -6.87 -33.31 7.90
C SER A 128 -6.98 -31.98 7.16
N GLN A 129 -6.60 -30.86 7.79
CA GLN A 129 -6.57 -29.54 7.18
C GLN A 129 -5.56 -29.46 6.05
N MET A 130 -4.35 -30.00 6.24
CA MET A 130 -3.32 -30.04 5.19
C MET A 130 -3.80 -30.77 3.94
N LYS A 131 -4.50 -31.89 4.09
CA LYS A 131 -5.06 -32.62 2.95
C LYS A 131 -6.10 -31.80 2.16
N MET A 132 -6.93 -31.03 2.85
CA MET A 132 -7.90 -30.15 2.19
C MET A 132 -7.18 -28.99 1.49
N LEU A 133 -6.20 -28.42 2.16
CA LEU A 133 -5.40 -27.32 1.64
C LEU A 133 -4.61 -27.73 0.38
N ASP A 134 -4.02 -28.92 0.37
CA ASP A 134 -3.29 -29.45 -0.80
C ASP A 134 -4.17 -29.53 -2.05
N GLN A 135 -5.46 -29.87 -1.89
CA GLN A 135 -6.41 -29.89 -3.02
C GLN A 135 -6.65 -28.50 -3.58
N GLU A 136 -6.78 -27.49 -2.74
CA GLU A 136 -6.95 -26.09 -3.19
C GLU A 136 -5.65 -25.56 -3.82
N ILE A 137 -4.51 -25.83 -3.21
CA ILE A 137 -3.18 -25.46 -3.74
C ILE A 137 -2.97 -26.06 -5.13
N GLN A 138 -3.37 -27.33 -5.33
CA GLN A 138 -3.21 -28.01 -6.62
C GLN A 138 -3.95 -27.30 -7.74
N LYS A 139 -5.12 -26.70 -7.51
CA LYS A 139 -5.86 -25.94 -8.54
C LYS A 139 -5.03 -24.77 -9.08
N TYR A 140 -4.41 -24.00 -8.19
CA TYR A 140 -3.65 -22.81 -8.58
C TYR A 140 -2.26 -23.16 -9.14
N THR A 141 -1.58 -24.17 -8.58
CA THR A 141 -0.29 -24.62 -9.08
C THR A 141 -0.43 -25.17 -10.50
N GLN A 142 -1.49 -25.94 -10.79
CA GLN A 142 -1.79 -26.41 -12.15
C GLN A 142 -2.17 -25.24 -13.08
N LYS A 143 -3.07 -24.33 -12.64
CA LYS A 143 -3.49 -23.18 -13.42
C LYS A 143 -2.31 -22.32 -13.87
N TYR A 144 -1.34 -22.08 -13.00
CA TYR A 144 -0.21 -21.17 -13.25
C TYR A 144 1.12 -21.91 -13.51
N GLN A 145 1.07 -23.21 -13.75
CA GLN A 145 2.23 -24.07 -14.05
C GLN A 145 3.37 -23.87 -13.04
N LYS A 146 3.03 -23.89 -11.76
CA LYS A 146 3.99 -23.85 -10.65
C LYS A 146 4.09 -25.22 -9.98
N ASP A 147 5.29 -25.59 -9.57
CA ASP A 147 5.53 -26.90 -8.92
C ASP A 147 5.02 -26.93 -7.48
N ARG A 148 5.04 -25.76 -6.80
CA ARG A 148 4.77 -25.66 -5.36
C ARG A 148 4.16 -24.30 -5.03
N ILE A 149 3.46 -24.23 -3.87
CA ILE A 149 2.82 -23.00 -3.39
C ILE A 149 3.85 -21.88 -3.05
N ASP A 150 5.03 -22.23 -2.57
CA ASP A 150 6.12 -21.29 -2.25
C ASP A 150 6.79 -20.68 -3.49
N ALA A 151 6.49 -21.18 -4.69
CA ALA A 151 6.89 -20.55 -5.94
C ALA A 151 6.10 -19.26 -6.26
N PHE A 152 4.96 -19.04 -5.58
CA PHE A 152 4.23 -17.78 -5.68
C PHE A 152 4.83 -16.75 -4.72
N LYS A 153 5.70 -15.89 -5.24
CA LYS A 153 6.25 -14.75 -4.48
C LYS A 153 5.20 -13.65 -4.33
N ASP A 154 5.40 -12.71 -3.42
CA ASP A 154 4.40 -11.67 -3.09
C ASP A 154 3.92 -10.85 -4.30
N TYR A 155 4.78 -10.66 -5.30
CA TYR A 155 4.47 -9.88 -6.51
C TYR A 155 4.42 -10.74 -7.79
N TRP A 156 4.32 -12.07 -7.68
CA TRP A 156 4.28 -13.00 -8.82
C TRP A 156 3.19 -12.66 -9.84
N TRP A 157 2.06 -12.13 -9.40
CA TRP A 157 0.93 -11.73 -10.22
C TRP A 157 1.31 -10.68 -11.27
N SER A 158 2.24 -9.80 -10.95
CA SER A 158 2.70 -8.72 -11.82
C SER A 158 3.70 -9.17 -12.90
N GLY A 159 4.20 -10.41 -12.80
CA GLY A 159 5.29 -10.91 -13.64
C GLY A 159 6.68 -10.48 -13.16
N TYR A 160 6.79 -9.77 -12.03
CA TYR A 160 8.07 -9.35 -11.44
C TYR A 160 8.41 -10.16 -10.18
N ASP A 161 9.70 -10.42 -9.97
CA ASP A 161 10.15 -11.20 -8.81
C ASP A 161 10.10 -10.40 -7.50
N SER A 162 10.00 -9.08 -7.57
CA SER A 162 9.97 -8.22 -6.40
C SER A 162 9.30 -6.88 -6.70
N PHE A 163 8.82 -6.23 -5.64
CA PHE A 163 8.27 -4.87 -5.74
C PHE A 163 9.27 -3.89 -6.36
N GLY A 164 10.54 -3.95 -5.98
CA GLY A 164 11.57 -3.06 -6.52
C GLY A 164 11.69 -3.15 -8.04
N LYS A 165 11.62 -4.37 -8.62
CA LYS A 165 11.59 -4.56 -10.08
C LYS A 165 10.32 -4.01 -10.72
N MET A 166 9.17 -4.20 -10.11
CA MET A 166 7.90 -3.64 -10.56
C MET A 166 7.93 -2.10 -10.52
N ALA A 167 8.41 -1.51 -9.43
CA ALA A 167 8.52 -0.07 -9.27
C ALA A 167 9.50 0.58 -10.28
N GLN A 168 10.55 -0.14 -10.73
CA GLN A 168 11.45 0.34 -11.77
C GLN A 168 10.77 0.49 -13.14
N GLN A 169 9.68 -0.20 -13.39
CA GLN A 169 8.88 -0.10 -14.62
C GLN A 169 7.73 0.91 -14.51
N SER A 170 7.51 1.45 -13.33
CA SER A 170 6.55 2.52 -13.09
C SER A 170 7.06 3.86 -13.65
N ASP A 171 6.14 4.72 -14.09
CA ASP A 171 6.44 6.08 -14.54
C ASP A 171 6.67 7.06 -13.38
N PHE A 172 6.48 6.58 -12.14
CA PHE A 172 6.62 7.37 -10.92
C PHE A 172 8.02 7.30 -10.30
N PRO A 173 8.36 8.21 -9.35
CA PRO A 173 9.71 8.31 -8.79
C PRO A 173 10.24 6.97 -8.32
N LYS A 174 11.40 6.59 -8.91
CA LYS A 174 11.95 5.24 -8.91
C LYS A 174 12.60 4.83 -7.59
N GLY A 175 12.88 3.58 -7.53
CA GLY A 175 13.58 2.74 -6.55
C GLY A 175 14.20 3.35 -5.29
N TYR A 176 14.77 4.56 -5.35
CA TYR A 176 15.27 5.22 -4.16
C TYR A 176 14.16 5.62 -3.17
N MET A 177 12.97 5.96 -3.67
CA MET A 177 11.79 6.25 -2.82
C MET A 177 11.37 5.03 -2.02
N TYR A 178 11.37 3.86 -2.67
CA TYR A 178 11.06 2.61 -1.98
C TYR A 178 12.11 2.28 -0.91
N SER A 179 13.39 2.44 -1.21
CA SER A 179 14.47 2.24 -0.25
C SER A 179 14.32 3.17 0.96
N LEU A 180 14.15 4.47 0.70
CA LEU A 180 13.98 5.48 1.75
C LEU A 180 12.78 5.17 2.68
N LEU A 181 11.64 4.79 2.09
CA LEU A 181 10.45 4.43 2.87
C LEU A 181 10.61 3.07 3.57
N SER A 182 11.36 2.13 2.96
CA SER A 182 11.68 0.83 3.58
C SER A 182 12.52 0.96 4.82
N ASP A 183 13.51 1.85 4.82
CA ASP A 183 14.39 2.06 5.98
C ASP A 183 13.61 2.52 7.22
N LYS A 184 12.48 3.19 7.02
CA LYS A 184 11.58 3.61 8.11
C LYS A 184 10.66 2.48 8.63
N VAL A 185 10.40 1.45 7.83
CA VAL A 185 9.56 0.30 8.22
C VAL A 185 10.36 -0.76 8.96
N HIS A 186 11.61 -0.96 8.54
CA HIS A 186 12.48 -1.96 9.14
C HIS A 186 13.26 -1.32 10.29
N MET A 187 13.09 -1.85 11.50
CA MET A 187 13.91 -1.51 12.65
C MET A 187 15.33 -2.04 12.42
N ASN A 188 16.08 -1.32 11.58
CA ASN A 188 17.52 -1.56 11.41
C ASN A 188 18.29 -0.72 12.45
N ALA A 189 19.60 -0.95 12.56
CA ALA A 189 20.43 -0.23 13.51
C ALA A 189 20.34 1.30 13.31
N LEU A 190 20.25 1.78 12.06
CA LEU A 190 20.10 3.19 11.74
C LEU A 190 18.77 3.75 12.23
N GLY A 191 17.65 3.03 12.01
CA GLY A 191 16.33 3.42 12.52
C GLY A 191 16.31 3.52 14.04
N ALA A 192 16.93 2.58 14.74
CA ALA A 192 17.03 2.62 16.20
C ALA A 192 17.85 3.84 16.71
N PHE A 193 18.92 4.21 16.00
CA PHE A 193 19.74 5.37 16.35
C PHE A 193 19.03 6.72 16.13
N LEU A 194 18.10 6.80 15.17
CA LEU A 194 17.34 8.03 14.91
C LEU A 194 16.33 8.37 16.00
N TYR A 195 15.99 7.40 16.86
CA TYR A 195 15.14 7.62 18.05
C TYR A 195 15.91 8.13 19.28
N LEU A 196 17.23 8.18 19.22
CA LEU A 196 18.05 8.72 20.29
C LEU A 196 18.35 10.18 20.01
N ASP A 197 17.55 11.09 20.57
CA ASP A 197 17.93 12.49 20.64
C ASP A 197 19.05 12.63 21.68
N ASN A 198 20.24 13.04 21.21
CA ASN A 198 21.41 13.23 22.06
C ASN A 198 21.32 14.51 22.93
N SER A 199 20.23 15.28 22.85
CA SER A 199 20.08 16.57 23.51
C SER A 199 19.43 16.48 24.89
N GLU A 200 18.70 15.38 25.21
CA GLU A 200 18.10 15.20 26.52
C GLU A 200 18.29 13.77 27.08
N PRO A 201 18.50 13.60 28.40
CA PRO A 201 18.57 12.28 29.01
C PRO A 201 17.16 11.69 29.14
N GLY A 202 16.77 10.86 28.19
CA GLY A 202 15.50 10.14 28.20
C GLY A 202 15.24 9.44 26.86
N ILE A 203 14.44 8.39 26.87
CA ILE A 203 13.94 7.77 25.65
C ILE A 203 12.70 8.57 25.25
N PRO A 204 12.69 9.30 24.12
CA PRO A 204 11.50 9.97 23.64
C PRO A 204 10.44 8.92 23.28
N LEU A 205 9.40 8.82 24.08
CA LEU A 205 8.20 8.06 23.78
C LEU A 205 7.24 8.96 22.99
N GLY A 206 7.46 9.10 21.71
CA GLY A 206 6.63 9.93 20.82
C GLY A 206 7.04 11.41 20.80
N ASP A 207 6.66 12.08 19.75
CA ASP A 207 6.81 13.51 19.52
C ASP A 207 8.26 14.00 19.37
N VAL A 208 8.90 13.57 18.28
CA VAL A 208 10.06 14.29 17.76
C VAL A 208 9.52 15.48 16.96
N ASP A 209 9.65 16.68 17.51
CA ASP A 209 9.26 17.91 16.82
C ASP A 209 9.88 17.97 15.42
N GLY A 210 9.06 18.12 14.38
CA GLY A 210 9.48 18.35 13.00
C GLY A 210 9.24 17.21 12.00
N GLY A 211 8.77 16.02 12.43
CA GLY A 211 8.58 14.89 11.53
C GLY A 211 7.34 14.87 10.63
N LYS A 212 6.33 15.72 10.90
CA LYS A 212 5.00 15.68 10.21
C LYS A 212 5.06 16.11 8.74
N GLN A 213 6.01 16.93 8.37
CA GLN A 213 6.14 17.50 7.03
C GLN A 213 6.37 16.42 5.97
N GLN A 214 7.28 15.49 6.23
CA GLN A 214 7.62 14.43 5.28
C GLN A 214 6.44 13.49 4.98
N PRO A 215 5.77 12.86 5.97
CA PRO A 215 4.64 12.00 5.68
C PRO A 215 3.47 12.74 5.00
N LEU A 216 3.22 14.02 5.33
CA LEU A 216 2.21 14.83 4.64
C LEU A 216 2.57 15.05 3.17
N TRP A 217 3.82 15.38 2.89
CA TRP A 217 4.28 15.56 1.53
C TRP A 217 4.18 14.27 0.71
N TYR A 218 4.66 13.13 1.25
CA TYR A 218 4.55 11.85 0.55
C TYR A 218 3.11 11.42 0.34
N ALA A 219 2.25 11.54 1.36
CA ALA A 219 0.85 11.19 1.25
C ALA A 219 0.15 12.04 0.17
N SER A 220 0.41 13.37 0.16
CA SER A 220 -0.15 14.27 -0.85
C SER A 220 0.31 13.91 -2.27
N LEU A 221 1.60 13.64 -2.45
CA LEU A 221 2.19 13.29 -3.74
C LEU A 221 1.59 11.99 -4.29
N PHE A 222 1.57 10.93 -3.47
CA PHE A 222 1.08 9.63 -3.93
C PHE A 222 -0.42 9.63 -4.19
N LEU A 223 -1.21 10.33 -3.37
CA LEU A 223 -2.65 10.49 -3.61
C LEU A 223 -2.91 11.27 -4.89
N TYR A 224 -2.22 12.39 -5.11
CA TYR A 224 -2.38 13.21 -6.30
C TYR A 224 -2.00 12.43 -7.58
N CYS A 225 -0.85 11.76 -7.58
CA CYS A 225 -0.41 10.95 -8.70
C CYS A 225 -1.41 9.81 -9.00
N SER A 226 -1.85 9.08 -7.97
CA SER A 226 -2.81 7.98 -8.14
C SER A 226 -4.15 8.48 -8.69
N ALA A 227 -4.68 9.57 -8.14
CA ALA A 227 -5.94 10.14 -8.60
C ALA A 227 -5.82 10.64 -10.05
N GLY A 228 -4.69 11.24 -10.44
CA GLY A 228 -4.43 11.70 -11.79
C GLY A 228 -4.48 10.56 -12.81
N ILE A 229 -3.69 9.49 -12.59
CA ILE A 229 -3.69 8.35 -13.53
C ILE A 229 -5.01 7.57 -13.54
N ILE A 230 -5.74 7.54 -12.41
CA ILE A 230 -7.08 6.95 -12.38
C ILE A 230 -8.05 7.80 -13.19
N ASN A 231 -8.02 9.12 -13.05
CA ASN A 231 -8.92 10.03 -13.80
C ASN A 231 -8.76 9.87 -15.30
N ASP A 232 -7.55 9.66 -15.82
CA ASP A 232 -7.29 9.46 -17.25
C ASP A 232 -8.02 8.22 -17.83
N HIS A 233 -8.43 7.29 -16.98
CA HIS A 233 -9.07 6.02 -17.38
C HIS A 233 -10.49 5.84 -16.82
N TYR A 234 -10.77 6.45 -15.67
CA TYR A 234 -11.99 6.31 -14.88
C TYR A 234 -12.32 7.65 -14.18
N PRO A 235 -12.74 8.67 -14.94
CA PRO A 235 -12.97 10.01 -14.39
C PRO A 235 -14.08 10.07 -13.32
N GLU A 236 -14.98 9.10 -13.31
CA GLU A 236 -16.01 8.94 -12.28
C GLU A 236 -15.45 8.58 -10.90
N MET A 237 -14.30 7.90 -10.84
CA MET A 237 -13.63 7.54 -9.58
C MET A 237 -12.90 8.72 -8.95
N CYS A 238 -12.30 9.56 -9.79
CA CYS A 238 -11.50 10.70 -9.37
C CYS A 238 -11.89 11.93 -10.23
N PRO A 239 -13.05 12.55 -9.97
CA PRO A 239 -13.49 13.72 -10.74
C PRO A 239 -12.52 14.91 -10.59
N GLN A 240 -12.52 15.82 -11.55
CA GLN A 240 -11.58 16.94 -11.61
C GLN A 240 -11.53 17.76 -10.32
N SER A 241 -12.65 17.94 -9.64
CA SER A 241 -12.71 18.64 -8.36
C SER A 241 -11.88 17.97 -7.25
N VAL A 242 -11.79 16.63 -7.26
CA VAL A 242 -10.92 15.86 -6.34
C VAL A 242 -9.45 16.03 -6.73
N ILE A 243 -9.15 15.99 -8.03
CA ILE A 243 -7.79 16.22 -8.55
C ILE A 243 -7.30 17.61 -8.15
N ASP A 244 -8.11 18.63 -8.34
CA ASP A 244 -7.74 20.01 -8.01
C ASP A 244 -7.45 20.19 -6.51
N LEU A 245 -8.25 19.56 -5.65
CA LEU A 245 -8.05 19.58 -4.20
C LEU A 245 -6.77 18.84 -3.79
N LEU A 246 -6.51 17.66 -4.36
CA LEU A 246 -5.28 16.90 -4.13
C LEU A 246 -4.04 17.63 -4.66
N LYS A 247 -4.16 18.31 -5.81
CA LYS A 247 -3.11 19.16 -6.36
C LYS A 247 -2.78 20.31 -5.41
N GLN A 248 -3.80 21.00 -4.90
CA GLN A 248 -3.63 22.04 -3.91
C GLN A 248 -2.90 21.49 -2.68
N PHE A 249 -3.35 20.37 -2.14
CA PHE A 249 -2.70 19.71 -1.00
C PHE A 249 -1.22 19.39 -1.28
N SER A 250 -0.91 18.85 -2.47
CA SER A 250 0.47 18.52 -2.85
C SER A 250 1.36 19.76 -2.96
N ILE A 251 0.86 20.86 -3.52
CA ILE A 251 1.59 22.13 -3.62
C ILE A 251 1.88 22.71 -2.23
N GLU A 252 0.86 22.80 -1.37
CA GLU A 252 1.00 23.34 -0.02
C GLU A 252 1.92 22.47 0.86
N ALA A 253 1.81 21.15 0.77
CA ALA A 253 2.72 20.23 1.47
C ALA A 253 4.18 20.38 1.01
N SER A 254 4.41 20.59 -0.29
CA SER A 254 5.74 20.87 -0.83
C SER A 254 6.33 22.20 -0.33
N MET A 255 5.49 23.23 -0.14
CA MET A 255 5.92 24.51 0.44
C MET A 255 6.20 24.37 1.95
N TYR A 256 5.41 23.55 2.62
CA TYR A 256 5.58 23.27 4.05
C TYR A 256 6.91 22.54 4.35
N MET A 257 7.37 21.67 3.46
CA MET A 257 8.69 21.00 3.54
C MET A 257 9.90 21.94 3.47
N LYS A 258 9.72 23.16 2.96
CA LYS A 258 10.81 24.12 2.75
C LYS A 258 11.01 25.10 3.93
N LYS A 259 10.10 25.07 4.89
CA LYS A 259 10.18 25.89 6.13
C LYS A 259 10.96 25.15 7.19
#